data_223f9e22de2af8422b55ae47195a44cc
#
_entry.id   223f9e22de2af8422b55ae47195a44cc
#
_cell.length_a   1.000
_cell.length_b   1.000
_cell.length_c   1.000
_cell.angle_alpha   90.00
_cell.angle_beta   90.00
_cell.angle_gamma   90.00
#
_symmetry.space_group_name_H-M   'P 1'
#
loop_
_entity.id
_entity.type
_entity.pdbx_description
1 polymer ?
#
loop_
_entity_poly.entity_id
_entity_poly.type
_entity_poly.pdbx_seq_one_letter_code
_entity_poly.pdbx_strand_id
1 'polypeptide(L)'
;AIAKFDVWQKELVQAMERGDKEREEQIKRDVSNLYVQYKRGALKTLLTQPASFANISLLYQQFNSMLAVFADPNDVYLFRTIRDTLKTLYPTSSYVKALTEVIERHDANEALREKIEKAQQTLYPELSLPDINSQTRRLSELEGKPFILLFWMPSEVSQKVINLHLKEIYNLYHSKGLEIYSVAVGDKSLWATTIKEQGANWINVNDGKGASSPALGIYNVTTLPAMFIFNKEGKVVARDLFDTEKLKSKISSIL
;
A
#
# COMPACT_ATOMS: atom_id res chain seq x y z
N ALA A 1 -18.05 -7.34 36.18
CA ALA A 1 -16.90 -6.72 35.52
C ALA A 1 -17.24 -5.29 35.10
N ILE A 2 -18.26 -5.08 34.27
CA ILE A 2 -18.67 -3.76 33.75
C ILE A 2 -18.92 -2.74 34.88
N ALA A 3 -19.72 -3.07 35.88
CA ALA A 3 -19.98 -2.16 37.01
C ALA A 3 -18.70 -1.74 37.78
N LYS A 4 -17.70 -2.62 37.88
CA LYS A 4 -16.39 -2.29 38.45
C LYS A 4 -15.60 -1.32 37.58
N PHE A 5 -15.69 -1.51 36.28
CA PHE A 5 -15.02 -0.66 35.31
C PHE A 5 -15.54 0.79 35.38
N ASP A 6 -16.85 0.97 35.47
CA ASP A 6 -17.49 2.30 35.61
C ASP A 6 -17.05 3.03 36.90
N VAL A 7 -16.90 2.29 38.00
CA VAL A 7 -16.38 2.88 39.23
C VAL A 7 -14.95 3.33 39.08
N TRP A 8 -14.09 2.49 38.56
CA TRP A 8 -12.68 2.80 38.36
C TRP A 8 -12.45 3.93 37.32
N GLN A 9 -13.31 4.04 36.31
CA GLN A 9 -13.25 5.16 35.37
C GLN A 9 -13.49 6.51 36.08
N LYS A 10 -14.45 6.56 37.01
CA LYS A 10 -14.72 7.76 37.83
C LYS A 10 -13.57 8.06 38.78
N GLU A 11 -13.03 7.05 39.44
CA GLU A 11 -11.87 7.22 40.33
C GLU A 11 -10.61 7.69 39.56
N LEU A 12 -10.42 7.21 38.33
CA LEU A 12 -9.30 7.61 37.49
C LEU A 12 -9.35 9.13 37.18
N VAL A 13 -10.53 9.63 36.80
CA VAL A 13 -10.73 11.06 36.57
C VAL A 13 -10.42 11.87 37.83
N GLN A 14 -10.88 11.42 39.01
CA GLN A 14 -10.59 12.12 40.28
C GLN A 14 -9.12 12.06 40.66
N ALA A 15 -8.42 10.97 40.39
CA ALA A 15 -6.98 10.85 40.65
C ALA A 15 -6.19 11.79 39.74
N MET A 16 -6.58 11.89 38.45
CA MET A 16 -5.98 12.83 37.50
C MET A 16 -6.18 14.29 37.91
N GLU A 17 -7.41 14.66 38.33
CA GLU A 17 -7.73 16.03 38.80
C GLU A 17 -6.93 16.43 40.05
N ARG A 18 -6.62 15.45 40.92
CA ARG A 18 -5.81 15.67 42.14
C ARG A 18 -4.30 15.58 41.91
N GLY A 19 -3.86 15.16 40.71
CA GLY A 19 -2.46 14.92 40.39
C GLY A 19 -1.86 13.71 41.11
N ASP A 20 -2.70 12.76 41.57
CA ASP A 20 -2.29 11.54 42.28
C ASP A 20 -1.84 10.47 41.26
N LYS A 21 -0.60 10.57 40.84
CA LYS A 21 -0.01 9.67 39.85
C LYS A 21 0.07 8.22 40.31
N GLU A 22 0.29 7.99 41.58
CA GLU A 22 0.38 6.62 42.13
C GLU A 22 -0.99 5.91 42.03
N ARG A 23 -2.07 6.60 42.44
CA ARG A 23 -3.42 6.09 42.29
C ARG A 23 -3.86 5.90 40.86
N GLU A 24 -3.49 6.84 39.98
CA GLU A 24 -3.73 6.75 38.54
C GLU A 24 -3.12 5.47 37.95
N GLU A 25 -1.84 5.21 38.22
CA GLU A 25 -1.15 4.02 37.73
C GLU A 25 -1.70 2.72 38.32
N GLN A 26 -2.11 2.76 39.59
CA GLN A 26 -2.76 1.59 40.22
C GLN A 26 -4.09 1.27 39.55
N ILE A 27 -4.94 2.27 39.29
CA ILE A 27 -6.23 2.07 38.62
C ILE A 27 -6.03 1.56 37.20
N LYS A 28 -5.07 2.08 36.44
CA LYS A 28 -4.75 1.59 35.08
C LYS A 28 -4.37 0.11 35.09
N ARG A 29 -3.54 -0.32 36.06
CA ARG A 29 -3.18 -1.73 36.22
C ARG A 29 -4.40 -2.61 36.56
N ASP A 30 -5.25 -2.14 37.48
CA ASP A 30 -6.43 -2.89 37.89
C ASP A 30 -7.46 -3.03 36.77
N VAL A 31 -7.67 -1.97 35.99
CA VAL A 31 -8.50 -1.97 34.76
C VAL A 31 -7.95 -2.95 33.73
N SER A 32 -6.64 -2.92 33.48
CA SER A 32 -6.00 -3.83 32.52
C SER A 32 -6.15 -5.30 32.97
N ASN A 33 -5.93 -5.59 34.25
CA ASN A 33 -6.09 -6.92 34.80
C ASN A 33 -7.53 -7.41 34.69
N LEU A 34 -8.50 -6.56 34.99
CA LEU A 34 -9.92 -6.89 34.86
C LEU A 34 -10.31 -7.22 33.44
N TYR A 35 -9.84 -6.39 32.49
CA TYR A 35 -10.06 -6.60 31.07
C TYR A 35 -9.51 -7.94 30.58
N VAL A 36 -8.25 -8.24 30.92
CA VAL A 36 -7.60 -9.50 30.55
C VAL A 36 -8.31 -10.71 31.13
N GLN A 37 -8.66 -10.64 32.40
CA GLN A 37 -9.42 -11.75 33.08
C GLN A 37 -10.79 -11.97 32.42
N TYR A 38 -11.49 -10.89 32.13
CA TYR A 38 -12.80 -10.96 31.48
C TYR A 38 -12.69 -11.52 30.05
N LYS A 39 -11.78 -11.00 29.24
CA LYS A 39 -11.52 -11.48 27.87
C LYS A 39 -11.17 -12.98 27.87
N ARG A 40 -10.33 -13.43 28.82
CA ARG A 40 -9.99 -14.86 28.96
C ARG A 40 -11.22 -15.71 29.30
N GLY A 41 -12.08 -15.26 30.21
CA GLY A 41 -13.33 -15.96 30.57
C GLY A 41 -14.30 -16.05 29.40
N ALA A 42 -14.48 -14.95 28.68
CA ALA A 42 -15.31 -14.89 27.48
C ALA A 42 -14.76 -15.80 26.37
N LEU A 43 -13.45 -15.76 26.14
CA LEU A 43 -12.76 -16.62 25.17
C LEU A 43 -12.95 -18.10 25.48
N LYS A 44 -12.80 -18.48 26.78
CA LYS A 44 -13.04 -19.86 27.22
C LYS A 44 -14.46 -20.29 26.88
N THR A 45 -15.48 -19.45 27.15
CA THR A 45 -16.88 -19.76 26.83
C THR A 45 -17.10 -19.95 25.34
N LEU A 46 -16.58 -19.04 24.50
CA LEU A 46 -16.68 -19.13 23.05
C LEU A 46 -16.09 -20.44 22.50
N LEU A 47 -14.94 -20.85 23.03
CA LEU A 47 -14.23 -22.05 22.56
C LEU A 47 -14.82 -23.35 23.09
N THR A 48 -15.35 -23.35 24.31
CA THR A 48 -15.94 -24.58 24.92
C THR A 48 -17.38 -24.83 24.48
N GLN A 49 -18.12 -23.80 24.10
CA GLN A 49 -19.53 -23.90 23.68
C GLN A 49 -19.78 -23.15 22.36
N PRO A 50 -19.09 -23.45 21.28
CA PRO A 50 -19.17 -22.67 20.04
C PRO A 50 -20.56 -22.69 19.38
N ALA A 51 -21.36 -23.71 19.67
CA ALA A 51 -22.74 -23.87 19.18
C ALA A 51 -23.77 -23.01 19.92
N SER A 52 -23.39 -22.36 21.02
CA SER A 52 -24.31 -21.52 21.79
C SER A 52 -24.67 -20.25 21.04
N PHE A 53 -25.95 -19.98 20.84
CA PHE A 53 -26.43 -18.76 20.19
C PHE A 53 -26.11 -17.49 21.02
N ALA A 54 -25.96 -17.64 22.35
CA ALA A 54 -25.55 -16.55 23.25
C ALA A 54 -24.14 -16.00 22.92
N ASN A 55 -23.31 -16.74 22.18
CA ASN A 55 -22.01 -16.32 21.77
C ASN A 55 -22.02 -15.05 20.88
N ILE A 56 -23.11 -14.83 20.13
CA ILE A 56 -23.28 -13.60 19.36
C ILE A 56 -23.25 -12.38 20.29
N SER A 57 -24.05 -12.41 21.39
CA SER A 57 -24.01 -11.31 22.36
C SER A 57 -22.66 -11.19 23.07
N LEU A 58 -21.96 -12.29 23.27
CA LEU A 58 -20.65 -12.29 23.94
C LEU A 58 -19.58 -11.66 23.04
N LEU A 59 -19.61 -11.91 21.71
CA LEU A 59 -18.69 -11.32 20.74
C LEU A 59 -18.82 -9.80 20.66
N TYR A 60 -20.03 -9.24 20.83
CA TYR A 60 -20.30 -7.80 20.77
C TYR A 60 -20.26 -7.10 22.12
N GLN A 61 -19.77 -7.77 23.16
CA GLN A 61 -19.74 -7.20 24.49
C GLN A 61 -18.71 -6.07 24.62
N GLN A 62 -19.09 -5.03 25.36
CA GLN A 62 -18.27 -3.84 25.57
C GLN A 62 -18.21 -3.50 27.06
N PHE A 63 -17.09 -2.95 27.51
CA PHE A 63 -16.96 -2.37 28.85
C PHE A 63 -17.60 -0.97 28.91
N ASN A 64 -17.41 -0.20 27.81
CA ASN A 64 -18.07 1.09 27.54
C ASN A 64 -18.17 1.29 26.04
N SER A 65 -18.67 2.45 25.60
CA SER A 65 -18.83 2.81 24.18
C SER A 65 -17.53 2.81 23.35
N MET A 66 -16.37 2.81 24.00
CA MET A 66 -15.05 2.90 23.34
C MET A 66 -14.21 1.62 23.51
N LEU A 67 -14.57 0.73 24.44
CA LEU A 67 -13.76 -0.45 24.80
C LEU A 67 -14.56 -1.73 24.61
N ALA A 68 -14.49 -2.31 23.43
CA ALA A 68 -15.02 -3.64 23.16
C ALA A 68 -14.11 -4.74 23.74
N VAL A 69 -14.68 -5.87 24.12
CA VAL A 69 -13.93 -7.02 24.64
C VAL A 69 -13.10 -7.69 23.54
N PHE A 70 -13.66 -7.78 22.34
CA PHE A 70 -13.03 -8.36 21.15
C PHE A 70 -12.83 -7.29 20.09
N ALA A 71 -11.78 -6.50 20.26
CA ALA A 71 -11.42 -5.37 19.37
C ALA A 71 -10.07 -5.57 18.67
N ASP A 72 -9.32 -6.62 19.00
CA ASP A 72 -8.07 -6.94 18.33
C ASP A 72 -8.32 -7.38 16.88
N PRO A 73 -7.47 -6.99 15.90
CA PRO A 73 -7.57 -7.50 14.54
C PRO A 73 -7.65 -9.02 14.45
N ASN A 74 -6.94 -9.72 15.32
CA ASN A 74 -6.95 -11.19 15.39
C ASN A 74 -8.22 -11.78 15.96
N ASP A 75 -9.04 -11.00 16.65
CA ASP A 75 -10.30 -11.51 17.22
C ASP A 75 -11.30 -11.93 16.12
N VAL A 76 -11.13 -11.46 14.87
CA VAL A 76 -11.96 -11.87 13.73
C VAL A 76 -12.01 -13.40 13.55
N TYR A 77 -10.96 -14.13 13.94
CA TYR A 77 -10.95 -15.58 13.88
C TYR A 77 -12.02 -16.21 14.78
N LEU A 78 -12.31 -15.59 15.92
CA LEU A 78 -13.39 -16.03 16.82
C LEU A 78 -14.76 -15.79 16.18
N PHE A 79 -14.94 -14.60 15.58
CA PHE A 79 -16.16 -14.27 14.85
C PHE A 79 -16.43 -15.28 13.74
N ARG A 80 -15.40 -15.67 12.95
CA ARG A 80 -15.51 -16.68 11.90
C ARG A 80 -15.88 -18.05 12.48
N THR A 81 -15.17 -18.49 13.50
CA THR A 81 -15.43 -19.81 14.13
C THR A 81 -16.88 -19.92 14.65
N ILE A 82 -17.37 -18.89 15.32
CA ILE A 82 -18.74 -18.86 15.84
C ILE A 82 -19.75 -18.76 14.69
N ARG A 83 -19.50 -17.89 13.68
CA ARG A 83 -20.33 -17.79 12.49
C ARG A 83 -20.47 -19.13 11.78
N ASP A 84 -19.37 -19.84 11.53
CA ASP A 84 -19.38 -21.09 10.77
C ASP A 84 -20.14 -22.18 11.52
N THR A 85 -19.94 -22.27 12.83
CA THR A 85 -20.67 -23.20 13.69
C THR A 85 -22.18 -22.89 13.70
N LEU A 86 -22.54 -21.62 13.93
CA LEU A 86 -23.94 -21.21 14.01
C LEU A 86 -24.63 -21.24 12.65
N LYS A 87 -23.92 -20.99 11.54
CA LYS A 87 -24.48 -21.07 10.18
C LYS A 87 -24.93 -22.48 9.82
N THR A 88 -24.22 -23.50 10.31
CA THR A 88 -24.60 -24.89 10.13
C THR A 88 -25.90 -25.23 10.91
N LEU A 89 -26.06 -24.66 12.08
CA LEU A 89 -27.20 -24.93 12.98
C LEU A 89 -28.41 -24.02 12.69
N TYR A 90 -28.15 -22.78 12.27
CA TYR A 90 -29.16 -21.72 12.09
C TYR A 90 -28.96 -20.97 10.79
N PRO A 91 -29.05 -21.62 9.60
CA PRO A 91 -28.67 -21.04 8.32
C PRO A 91 -29.53 -19.85 7.89
N THR A 92 -30.75 -19.72 8.39
CA THR A 92 -31.68 -18.65 8.06
C THR A 92 -31.70 -17.49 9.05
N SER A 93 -30.93 -17.61 10.15
CA SER A 93 -30.91 -16.59 11.22
C SER A 93 -30.40 -15.25 10.72
N SER A 94 -31.17 -14.18 11.01
CA SER A 94 -30.75 -12.80 10.72
C SER A 94 -29.49 -12.39 11.49
N TYR A 95 -29.30 -12.90 12.69
CA TYR A 95 -28.09 -12.64 13.50
C TYR A 95 -26.84 -13.29 12.89
N VAL A 96 -26.96 -14.50 12.33
CA VAL A 96 -25.87 -15.18 11.64
C VAL A 96 -25.53 -14.45 10.32
N LYS A 97 -26.55 -13.93 9.63
CA LYS A 97 -26.33 -13.07 8.45
C LYS A 97 -25.60 -11.79 8.82
N ALA A 98 -26.06 -11.07 9.86
CA ALA A 98 -25.39 -9.84 10.33
C ALA A 98 -23.94 -10.10 10.75
N LEU A 99 -23.66 -11.24 11.43
CA LEU A 99 -22.30 -11.64 11.78
C LEU A 99 -21.43 -11.89 10.53
N THR A 100 -22.02 -12.47 9.50
CA THR A 100 -21.33 -12.68 8.21
C THR A 100 -20.99 -11.37 7.55
N GLU A 101 -21.91 -10.41 7.48
CA GLU A 101 -21.67 -9.07 6.92
C GLU A 101 -20.56 -8.29 7.64
N VAL A 102 -20.48 -8.44 8.98
CA VAL A 102 -19.39 -7.83 9.77
C VAL A 102 -18.04 -8.41 9.37
N ILE A 103 -17.94 -9.72 9.20
CA ILE A 103 -16.71 -10.41 8.79
C ILE A 103 -16.33 -9.99 7.38
N GLU A 104 -17.27 -9.99 6.42
CA GLU A 104 -17.03 -9.59 5.04
C GLU A 104 -16.55 -8.13 4.93
N ARG A 105 -17.13 -7.24 5.76
CA ARG A 105 -16.66 -5.84 5.84
C ARG A 105 -15.26 -5.72 6.38
N HIS A 106 -14.92 -6.52 7.42
CA HIS A 106 -13.56 -6.57 7.94
C HIS A 106 -12.57 -7.04 6.86
N ASP A 107 -12.90 -8.12 6.14
CA ASP A 107 -12.05 -8.68 5.10
C ASP A 107 -11.84 -7.69 3.93
N ALA A 108 -12.90 -6.99 3.54
CA ALA A 108 -12.81 -5.93 2.53
C ALA A 108 -11.90 -4.77 2.98
N ASN A 109 -11.99 -4.37 4.25
CA ASN A 109 -11.14 -3.32 4.82
C ASN A 109 -9.68 -3.75 4.89
N GLU A 110 -9.39 -5.00 5.31
CA GLU A 110 -8.01 -5.53 5.32
C GLU A 110 -7.44 -5.62 3.91
N ALA A 111 -8.21 -6.11 2.93
CA ALA A 111 -7.79 -6.13 1.53
C ALA A 111 -7.51 -4.72 0.97
N LEU A 112 -8.27 -3.71 1.41
CA LEU A 112 -8.02 -2.31 1.07
C LEU A 112 -6.75 -1.79 1.74
N ARG A 113 -6.53 -2.09 3.03
CA ARG A 113 -5.29 -1.74 3.75
C ARG A 113 -4.07 -2.33 3.08
N GLU A 114 -4.10 -3.64 2.75
CA GLU A 114 -3.00 -4.27 2.00
C GLU A 114 -2.71 -3.59 0.66
N LYS A 115 -3.77 -3.19 -0.07
CA LYS A 115 -3.60 -2.44 -1.33
C LYS A 115 -2.96 -1.06 -1.09
N ILE A 116 -3.37 -0.36 -0.02
CA ILE A 116 -2.80 0.94 0.34
C ILE A 116 -1.35 0.77 0.79
N GLU A 117 -1.05 -0.23 1.62
CA GLU A 117 0.33 -0.52 2.07
C GLU A 117 1.24 -0.89 0.89
N LYS A 118 0.76 -1.73 -0.02
CA LYS A 118 1.49 -2.05 -1.26
C LYS A 118 1.68 -0.81 -2.16
N ALA A 119 0.66 0.06 -2.25
CA ALA A 119 0.78 1.33 -2.98
C ALA A 119 1.73 2.32 -2.31
N GLN A 120 1.87 2.28 -0.98
CA GLN A 120 2.83 3.10 -0.22
C GLN A 120 4.26 2.52 -0.25
N GLN A 121 4.44 1.27 -0.62
CA GLN A 121 5.78 0.65 -0.78
C GLN A 121 6.50 1.12 -2.03
N THR A 122 5.79 1.54 -3.07
CA THR A 122 6.41 2.25 -4.20
C THR A 122 6.54 3.73 -3.85
N LEU A 123 7.76 4.20 -3.68
CA LEU A 123 8.06 5.63 -3.40
C LEU A 123 7.83 6.52 -4.63
N TYR A 124 7.24 5.99 -5.69
CA TYR A 124 6.93 6.69 -6.93
C TYR A 124 5.52 6.32 -7.43
N PRO A 125 4.83 7.26 -8.08
CA PRO A 125 3.53 7.00 -8.69
C PRO A 125 3.61 5.91 -9.77
N GLU A 126 2.62 5.00 -9.78
CA GLU A 126 2.54 3.93 -10.78
C GLU A 126 2.23 4.48 -12.17
N LEU A 127 2.90 3.94 -13.18
CA LEU A 127 2.56 4.08 -14.58
C LEU A 127 2.25 2.71 -15.18
N SER A 128 1.18 2.64 -15.95
CA SER A 128 0.74 1.42 -16.61
C SER A 128 0.38 1.78 -18.06
N LEU A 129 1.34 1.59 -18.97
CA LEU A 129 1.27 2.08 -20.34
C LEU A 129 1.59 0.98 -21.35
N PRO A 130 1.00 1.00 -22.56
CA PRO A 130 1.28 0.00 -23.59
C PRO A 130 2.65 0.19 -24.22
N ASP A 131 3.35 -0.92 -24.45
CA ASP A 131 4.57 -1.00 -25.26
C ASP A 131 4.26 -1.10 -26.77
N ILE A 132 5.30 -1.29 -27.59
CA ILE A 132 5.17 -1.42 -29.07
C ILE A 132 4.33 -2.63 -29.49
N ASN A 133 4.25 -3.67 -28.65
CA ASN A 133 3.45 -4.88 -28.87
C ASN A 133 2.04 -4.77 -28.26
N SER A 134 1.65 -3.57 -27.80
CA SER A 134 0.41 -3.33 -27.07
C SER A 134 0.30 -4.09 -25.73
N GLN A 135 1.42 -4.59 -25.20
CA GLN A 135 1.48 -5.19 -23.87
C GLN A 135 1.60 -4.09 -22.83
N THR A 136 0.80 -4.19 -21.77
CA THR A 136 0.85 -3.24 -20.66
C THR A 136 2.13 -3.45 -19.86
N ARG A 137 2.97 -2.42 -19.79
CA ARG A 137 4.18 -2.39 -18.97
C ARG A 137 3.93 -1.50 -17.77
N ARG A 138 4.26 -2.00 -16.60
CA ARG A 138 4.08 -1.29 -15.33
C ARG A 138 5.42 -0.80 -14.80
N LEU A 139 5.42 0.40 -14.21
CA LEU A 139 6.63 0.92 -13.60
C LEU A 139 7.05 0.10 -12.36
N SER A 140 6.08 -0.50 -11.66
CA SER A 140 6.32 -1.44 -10.55
C SER A 140 7.07 -2.72 -10.94
N GLU A 141 7.20 -3.06 -12.24
CA GLU A 141 8.08 -4.14 -12.72
C GLU A 141 9.57 -3.86 -12.39
N LEU A 142 9.88 -2.61 -12.07
CA LEU A 142 11.23 -2.13 -11.76
C LEU A 142 11.50 -2.01 -10.25
N GLU A 143 10.57 -2.47 -9.41
CA GLU A 143 10.77 -2.46 -7.95
C GLU A 143 12.06 -3.19 -7.55
N GLY A 144 12.83 -2.57 -6.65
CA GLY A 144 14.12 -3.09 -6.21
C GLY A 144 15.29 -2.90 -7.18
N LYS A 145 15.05 -2.25 -8.33
CA LYS A 145 16.09 -1.93 -9.32
C LYS A 145 16.30 -0.41 -9.41
N PRO A 146 17.53 0.06 -9.63
CA PRO A 146 17.74 1.44 -10.05
C PRO A 146 17.25 1.61 -11.49
N PHE A 147 16.54 2.69 -11.76
CA PHE A 147 16.03 2.94 -13.10
C PHE A 147 15.98 4.42 -13.48
N ILE A 148 15.94 4.67 -14.80
CA ILE A 148 15.69 5.97 -15.38
C ILE A 148 14.26 5.98 -15.93
N LEU A 149 13.45 6.97 -15.51
CA LEU A 149 12.17 7.29 -16.13
C LEU A 149 12.37 8.52 -17.01
N LEU A 150 12.18 8.34 -18.32
CA LEU A 150 12.32 9.40 -19.32
C LEU A 150 10.96 9.71 -19.94
N PHE A 151 10.62 10.99 -20.04
CA PHE A 151 9.54 11.50 -20.90
C PHE A 151 10.16 12.27 -22.07
N TRP A 152 9.79 11.94 -23.29
CA TRP A 152 10.38 12.55 -24.48
C TRP A 152 9.44 12.59 -25.67
N MET A 153 9.74 13.42 -26.66
CA MET A 153 8.93 13.63 -27.87
C MET A 153 9.65 13.11 -29.11
N PRO A 154 9.09 12.09 -29.80
CA PRO A 154 9.72 11.49 -30.99
C PRO A 154 9.90 12.46 -32.19
N SER A 155 9.08 13.51 -32.29
CA SER A 155 9.19 14.53 -33.33
C SER A 155 10.38 15.47 -33.14
N GLU A 156 10.93 15.56 -31.92
CA GLU A 156 12.03 16.48 -31.59
C GLU A 156 13.39 15.82 -31.79
N VAL A 157 14.16 16.31 -32.79
CA VAL A 157 15.47 15.75 -33.14
C VAL A 157 16.45 15.82 -31.97
N SER A 158 16.47 16.94 -31.24
CA SER A 158 17.33 17.12 -30.07
C SER A 158 17.06 16.07 -28.98
N GLN A 159 15.81 15.64 -28.82
CA GLN A 159 15.42 14.62 -27.82
C GLN A 159 15.79 13.21 -28.29
N LYS A 160 15.85 12.95 -29.60
CA LYS A 160 16.37 11.69 -30.14
C LYS A 160 17.85 11.46 -29.80
N VAL A 161 18.64 12.53 -29.67
CA VAL A 161 20.06 12.44 -29.26
C VAL A 161 20.19 11.92 -27.84
N ILE A 162 19.23 12.23 -26.95
CA ILE A 162 19.21 11.70 -25.57
C ILE A 162 19.13 10.17 -25.58
N ASN A 163 18.31 9.60 -26.44
CA ASN A 163 18.20 8.13 -26.56
C ASN A 163 19.54 7.49 -27.00
N LEU A 164 20.35 8.16 -27.81
CA LEU A 164 21.67 7.65 -28.18
C LEU A 164 22.63 7.63 -26.99
N HIS A 165 22.62 8.67 -26.15
CA HIS A 165 23.39 8.69 -24.90
C HIS A 165 22.88 7.64 -23.88
N LEU A 166 21.57 7.49 -23.77
CA LEU A 166 20.97 6.45 -22.92
C LEU A 166 21.30 5.04 -23.39
N LYS A 167 21.43 4.82 -24.70
CA LYS A 167 21.87 3.53 -25.25
C LYS A 167 23.27 3.15 -24.77
N GLU A 168 24.21 4.11 -24.78
CA GLU A 168 25.55 3.90 -24.23
C GLU A 168 25.48 3.52 -22.74
N ILE A 169 24.72 4.26 -21.94
CA ILE A 169 24.54 4.02 -20.53
C ILE A 169 23.86 2.67 -20.27
N TYR A 170 22.84 2.35 -21.03
CA TYR A 170 22.12 1.07 -20.92
C TYR A 170 23.07 -0.11 -21.19
N ASN A 171 23.86 -0.04 -22.24
CA ASN A 171 24.85 -1.07 -22.57
C ASN A 171 25.90 -1.27 -21.47
N LEU A 172 26.30 -0.19 -20.78
CA LEU A 172 27.31 -0.24 -19.71
C LEU A 172 26.76 -0.79 -18.38
N TYR A 173 25.48 -0.54 -18.08
CA TYR A 173 24.94 -0.72 -16.74
C TYR A 173 23.74 -1.66 -16.65
N HIS A 174 23.09 -2.04 -17.77
CA HIS A 174 21.95 -2.96 -17.72
C HIS A 174 22.31 -4.31 -17.09
N SER A 175 23.47 -4.88 -17.45
CA SER A 175 23.95 -6.13 -16.84
C SER A 175 24.23 -6.02 -15.34
N LYS A 176 24.35 -4.80 -14.81
CA LYS A 176 24.52 -4.49 -13.39
C LYS A 176 23.19 -4.16 -12.68
N GLY A 177 22.06 -4.25 -13.39
CA GLY A 177 20.73 -4.08 -12.84
C GLY A 177 20.02 -2.78 -13.17
N LEU A 178 20.66 -1.84 -13.92
CA LEU A 178 19.99 -0.62 -14.40
C LEU A 178 18.89 -0.97 -15.40
N GLU A 179 17.72 -0.32 -15.26
CA GLU A 179 16.67 -0.36 -16.27
C GLU A 179 16.29 1.06 -16.73
N ILE A 180 15.64 1.15 -17.89
CA ILE A 180 15.08 2.40 -18.39
C ILE A 180 13.63 2.20 -18.75
N TYR A 181 12.75 3.08 -18.25
CA TYR A 181 11.34 3.16 -18.62
C TYR A 181 11.13 4.48 -19.37
N SER A 182 10.91 4.39 -20.67
CA SER A 182 10.86 5.54 -21.57
C SER A 182 9.44 5.75 -22.07
N VAL A 183 8.85 6.89 -21.69
CA VAL A 183 7.51 7.32 -22.08
C VAL A 183 7.61 8.29 -23.25
N ALA A 184 7.21 7.84 -24.42
CA ALA A 184 7.14 8.71 -25.59
C ALA A 184 5.80 9.46 -25.61
N VAL A 185 5.87 10.77 -25.82
CA VAL A 185 4.72 11.67 -25.91
C VAL A 185 4.54 12.11 -27.36
N GLY A 186 3.52 11.59 -28.03
CA GLY A 186 3.26 11.95 -29.44
C GLY A 186 2.84 10.76 -30.29
N ASP A 187 3.09 10.88 -31.59
CA ASP A 187 2.65 9.90 -32.60
C ASP A 187 3.28 8.52 -32.39
N LYS A 188 2.43 7.48 -32.37
CA LYS A 188 2.86 6.09 -32.15
C LYS A 188 3.70 5.53 -33.28
N SER A 189 3.39 5.88 -34.54
CA SER A 189 4.11 5.35 -35.69
C SER A 189 5.53 5.92 -35.76
N LEU A 190 5.65 7.23 -35.50
CA LEU A 190 6.96 7.89 -35.45
C LEU A 190 7.79 7.36 -34.26
N TRP A 191 7.18 7.18 -33.10
CA TRP A 191 7.82 6.56 -31.95
C TRP A 191 8.33 5.14 -32.25
N ALA A 192 7.47 4.28 -32.80
CA ALA A 192 7.81 2.90 -33.12
C ALA A 192 8.99 2.82 -34.11
N THR A 193 8.98 3.67 -35.14
CA THR A 193 10.09 3.79 -36.10
C THR A 193 11.37 4.26 -35.40
N THR A 194 11.28 5.32 -34.60
CA THR A 194 12.44 5.91 -33.92
C THR A 194 13.12 4.92 -32.96
N ILE A 195 12.39 4.23 -32.11
CA ILE A 195 12.98 3.27 -31.15
C ILE A 195 13.64 2.09 -31.87
N LYS A 196 13.07 1.65 -33.00
CA LYS A 196 13.64 0.57 -33.82
C LYS A 196 14.93 1.02 -34.50
N GLU A 197 14.92 2.17 -35.12
CA GLU A 197 16.12 2.75 -35.80
C GLU A 197 17.27 2.99 -34.82
N GLN A 198 16.97 3.47 -33.63
CA GLN A 198 17.96 3.75 -32.60
C GLN A 198 18.38 2.50 -31.81
N GLY A 199 17.67 1.38 -31.94
CA GLY A 199 17.92 0.16 -31.16
C GLY A 199 17.75 0.39 -29.67
N ALA A 200 16.68 1.06 -29.28
CA ALA A 200 16.33 1.34 -27.89
C ALA A 200 15.71 0.10 -27.23
N ASN A 201 16.55 -0.77 -26.70
CA ASN A 201 16.16 -2.12 -26.25
C ASN A 201 15.63 -2.17 -24.79
N TRP A 202 15.38 -1.04 -24.17
CA TRP A 202 14.75 -0.93 -22.85
C TRP A 202 13.23 -0.85 -22.93
N ILE A 203 12.55 -0.66 -21.81
CA ILE A 203 11.09 -0.52 -21.76
C ILE A 203 10.68 0.79 -22.43
N ASN A 204 10.03 0.70 -23.58
CA ASN A 204 9.50 1.84 -24.33
C ASN A 204 7.97 1.76 -24.39
N VAL A 205 7.29 2.84 -23.96
CA VAL A 205 5.83 2.90 -23.89
C VAL A 205 5.28 4.18 -24.52
N ASN A 206 4.05 4.10 -25.05
CA ASN A 206 3.34 5.25 -25.63
C ASN A 206 1.82 4.98 -25.61
N ASP A 207 1.04 5.81 -24.94
CA ASP A 207 -0.42 5.69 -24.87
C ASP A 207 -1.16 6.29 -26.08
N GLY A 208 -0.44 7.00 -26.95
CA GLY A 208 -1.00 7.67 -28.11
C GLY A 208 -1.79 8.95 -27.82
N LYS A 209 -1.77 9.44 -26.58
CA LYS A 209 -2.56 10.63 -26.17
C LYS A 209 -1.78 11.92 -26.28
N GLY A 210 -0.50 11.87 -26.66
CA GLY A 210 0.35 13.05 -26.81
C GLY A 210 0.38 13.91 -25.55
N ALA A 211 0.22 15.23 -25.70
CA ALA A 211 0.22 16.17 -24.58
C ALA A 211 -0.92 15.95 -23.55
N SER A 212 -1.94 15.17 -23.91
CA SER A 212 -3.05 14.81 -23.01
C SER A 212 -2.80 13.51 -22.24
N SER A 213 -1.58 12.95 -22.31
CA SER A 213 -1.23 11.74 -21.57
C SER A 213 -1.35 11.98 -20.04
N PRO A 214 -2.13 11.16 -19.30
CA PRO A 214 -2.19 11.26 -17.85
C PRO A 214 -0.85 11.08 -17.16
N ALA A 215 0.10 10.38 -17.80
CA ALA A 215 1.43 10.15 -17.25
C ALA A 215 2.19 11.46 -17.01
N LEU A 216 1.98 12.48 -17.83
CA LEU A 216 2.58 13.80 -17.65
C LEU A 216 2.06 14.47 -16.36
N GLY A 217 0.75 14.41 -16.12
CA GLY A 217 0.14 14.96 -14.91
C GLY A 217 0.58 14.23 -13.64
N ILE A 218 0.65 12.91 -13.68
CA ILE A 218 1.08 12.06 -12.55
C ILE A 218 2.50 12.44 -12.07
N TYR A 219 3.41 12.74 -12.99
CA TYR A 219 4.81 13.11 -12.69
C TYR A 219 5.07 14.62 -12.71
N ASN A 220 4.01 15.43 -12.84
CA ASN A 220 4.11 16.89 -12.95
C ASN A 220 5.15 17.33 -14.00
N VAL A 221 5.08 16.70 -15.18
CA VAL A 221 5.95 17.00 -16.33
C VAL A 221 5.30 18.11 -17.14
N THR A 222 5.86 19.31 -17.07
CA THR A 222 5.37 20.50 -17.79
C THR A 222 6.19 20.82 -19.04
N THR A 223 7.40 20.29 -19.12
CA THR A 223 8.32 20.48 -20.25
C THR A 223 8.96 19.14 -20.64
N LEU A 224 9.24 18.96 -21.92
CA LEU A 224 9.94 17.78 -22.46
C LEU A 224 11.30 18.19 -23.06
N PRO A 225 12.33 17.37 -22.91
CA PRO A 225 12.36 16.10 -22.21
C PRO A 225 12.37 16.29 -20.67
N ALA A 226 11.88 15.28 -19.94
CA ALA A 226 12.02 15.23 -18.49
C ALA A 226 12.58 13.86 -18.08
N MET A 227 13.53 13.85 -17.16
CA MET A 227 14.21 12.64 -16.69
C MET A 227 14.19 12.57 -15.17
N PHE A 228 13.86 11.39 -14.65
CA PHE A 228 13.95 11.07 -13.22
C PHE A 228 14.85 9.85 -13.07
N ILE A 229 15.75 9.89 -12.11
CA ILE A 229 16.63 8.77 -11.78
C ILE A 229 16.24 8.25 -10.40
N PHE A 230 15.93 6.96 -10.32
CA PHE A 230 15.52 6.28 -9.11
C PHE A 230 16.59 5.29 -8.64
N ASN A 231 16.80 5.22 -7.34
CA ASN A 231 17.63 4.18 -6.72
C ASN A 231 16.82 2.88 -6.47
N LYS A 232 17.47 1.85 -5.92
CA LYS A 232 16.84 0.54 -5.63
C LYS A 232 15.67 0.65 -4.64
N GLU A 233 15.70 1.63 -3.76
CA GLU A 233 14.63 1.90 -2.79
C GLU A 233 13.45 2.68 -3.41
N GLY A 234 13.52 3.04 -4.70
CA GLY A 234 12.48 3.81 -5.39
C GLY A 234 12.48 5.31 -5.08
N LYS A 235 13.56 5.83 -4.49
CA LYS A 235 13.76 7.27 -4.26
C LYS A 235 14.29 7.97 -5.50
N VAL A 236 13.74 9.14 -5.85
CA VAL A 236 14.34 10.03 -6.84
C VAL A 236 15.66 10.57 -6.32
N VAL A 237 16.75 10.28 -7.00
CA VAL A 237 18.12 10.70 -6.64
C VAL A 237 18.71 11.75 -7.58
N ALA A 238 18.09 11.97 -8.74
CA ALA A 238 18.36 13.10 -9.62
C ALA A 238 17.17 13.35 -10.56
N ARG A 239 17.08 14.58 -11.07
CA ARG A 239 16.11 14.99 -12.09
C ARG A 239 16.80 15.79 -13.18
N ASP A 240 16.36 15.59 -14.43
CA ASP A 240 16.79 16.32 -15.62
C ASP A 240 18.33 16.38 -15.82
N LEU A 241 19.00 15.26 -15.50
CA LEU A 241 20.44 15.11 -15.61
C LEU A 241 20.81 14.58 -17.00
N PHE A 242 20.98 15.47 -17.99
CA PHE A 242 21.26 15.12 -19.37
C PHE A 242 22.77 15.13 -19.74
N ASP A 243 23.64 15.59 -18.86
CA ASP A 243 25.09 15.50 -19.04
C ASP A 243 25.54 14.04 -18.90
N THR A 244 26.12 13.46 -19.94
CA THR A 244 26.44 12.04 -20.04
C THR A 244 27.43 11.58 -18.96
N GLU A 245 28.48 12.35 -18.69
CA GLU A 245 29.48 11.96 -17.68
C GLU A 245 28.95 12.04 -16.25
N LYS A 246 28.19 13.09 -15.95
CA LYS A 246 27.52 13.22 -14.66
C LYS A 246 26.46 12.13 -14.49
N LEU A 247 25.74 11.75 -15.55
CA LEU A 247 24.76 10.68 -15.53
C LEU A 247 25.43 9.32 -15.28
N LYS A 248 26.55 9.02 -15.96
CA LYS A 248 27.36 7.80 -15.70
C LYS A 248 27.82 7.73 -14.25
N SER A 249 28.36 8.83 -13.71
CA SER A 249 28.79 8.93 -12.33
C SER A 249 27.64 8.68 -11.36
N LYS A 250 26.48 9.32 -11.62
CA LYS A 250 25.29 9.15 -10.78
C LYS A 250 24.76 7.71 -10.81
N ILE A 251 24.64 7.11 -11.98
CA ILE A 251 24.20 5.72 -12.12
C ILE A 251 25.17 4.76 -11.40
N SER A 252 26.47 4.94 -11.59
CA SER A 252 27.48 4.12 -10.91
C SER A 252 27.37 4.20 -9.37
N SER A 253 26.91 5.31 -8.81
CA SER A 253 26.78 5.51 -7.36
C SER A 253 25.54 4.85 -6.75
N ILE A 254 24.57 4.37 -7.54
CA ILE A 254 23.31 3.79 -7.09
C ILE A 254 23.12 2.31 -7.45
N LEU A 255 24.10 1.74 -8.19
CA LEU A 255 24.14 0.31 -8.54
C LEU A 255 24.73 -0.52 -7.42
#